data_e38a76beb357d2d6d94df34815618df7
#
_entry.id   e38a76beb357d2d6d94df34815618df7
#
_cell.length_a   1.000
_cell.length_b   1.000
_cell.length_c   1.000
_cell.angle_alpha   90.00
_cell.angle_beta   90.00
_cell.angle_gamma   90.00
#
_symmetry.space_group_name_H-M   'P 1'
#
loop_
_entity.id
_entity.type
_entity.pdbx_description
1 polymer ?
#
loop_
_entity_poly.entity_id
_entity_poly.type
_entity_poly.pdbx_seq_one_letter_code
_entity_poly.pdbx_strand_id
1 'polypeptide(L)'
;MKKIIVMSFLLVFIVSFGQPEATSENHVTFDLVGFEFYNEFIPCVGGTDFNQENVDKMMKGWRSLNISDDLLGAWGYVPASDTSRYDNGWWELSWESKEDADAAWAEWVQDEEAMAFLAENESVMVCNGEERASWDMSFHRDVYSFGPMTEDGSFFTEFFPCKYNDGKSSDDLMESIALYNKWLDGLDANGFYAYGIYAGDGTNELADFWWGNFHENSDSAATGQASWLETGGQARASLEATATCGVPELYNSGVIYDPSIPEYSKS
;
A
#
# COMPACT_ATOMS: atom_id res chain seq x y z
N MET A 1 73.92 40.25 17.28
CA MET A 1 73.00 39.26 17.84
C MET A 1 71.79 39.14 16.93
N LYS A 2 71.77 38.12 16.05
CA LYS A 2 70.70 37.87 15.10
C LYS A 2 69.74 36.86 15.73
N LYS A 3 68.45 37.29 15.95
CA LYS A 3 67.40 36.41 16.40
C LYS A 3 66.85 35.68 15.21
N ILE A 4 66.96 34.34 15.25
CA ILE A 4 66.36 33.42 14.27
C ILE A 4 64.96 33.16 14.80
N ILE A 5 63.93 33.54 14.01
CA ILE A 5 62.55 33.15 14.23
C ILE A 5 62.32 31.85 13.51
N VAL A 6 62.11 30.78 14.29
CA VAL A 6 61.65 29.48 13.77
C VAL A 6 60.14 29.52 13.64
N MET A 7 59.67 29.52 12.40
CA MET A 7 58.25 29.46 12.11
C MET A 7 57.85 27.97 11.97
N SER A 8 57.21 27.42 13.00
CA SER A 8 56.66 26.09 12.97
C SER A 8 55.39 26.05 12.11
N PHE A 9 55.49 25.37 10.97
CA PHE A 9 54.31 25.03 10.16
C PHE A 9 53.59 23.85 10.83
N LEU A 10 52.44 24.10 11.41
CA LEU A 10 51.50 23.08 11.84
C LEU A 10 50.77 22.55 10.62
N LEU A 11 51.13 21.36 10.12
CA LEU A 11 50.39 20.63 9.11
C LEU A 11 49.12 20.05 9.80
N VAL A 12 47.97 20.67 9.55
CA VAL A 12 46.67 20.12 9.91
C VAL A 12 46.33 19.07 8.86
N PHE A 13 46.45 17.81 9.21
CA PHE A 13 45.87 16.71 8.44
C PHE A 13 44.35 16.75 8.63
N ILE A 14 43.63 17.23 7.65
CA ILE A 14 42.18 17.03 7.55
C ILE A 14 41.96 15.58 7.10
N VAL A 15 41.68 14.68 8.05
CA VAL A 15 41.17 13.36 7.75
C VAL A 15 39.73 13.54 7.36
N SER A 16 39.45 13.58 6.04
CA SER A 16 38.10 13.44 5.52
C SER A 16 37.64 12.01 5.83
N PHE A 17 36.81 11.87 6.84
CA PHE A 17 35.97 10.70 6.96
C PHE A 17 34.99 10.75 5.79
N GLY A 18 35.23 9.95 4.75
CA GLY A 18 34.24 9.67 3.73
C GLY A 18 33.01 9.10 4.45
N GLN A 19 31.88 9.80 4.34
CA GLN A 19 30.59 9.16 4.61
C GLN A 19 30.50 7.94 3.70
N PRO A 20 30.08 6.78 4.21
CA PRO A 20 29.75 5.68 3.33
C PRO A 20 28.64 6.19 2.39
N GLU A 21 28.91 6.21 1.09
CA GLU A 21 27.85 6.33 0.09
C GLU A 21 26.85 5.23 0.43
N ALA A 22 25.61 5.64 0.69
CA ALA A 22 24.50 4.70 0.73
C ALA A 22 24.49 4.01 -0.64
N THR A 23 24.96 2.77 -0.65
CA THR A 23 24.76 1.89 -1.79
C THR A 23 23.26 1.75 -1.92
N SER A 24 22.69 2.35 -2.96
CA SER A 24 21.31 2.02 -3.37
C SER A 24 21.35 0.51 -3.66
N GLU A 25 20.90 -0.29 -2.71
CA GLU A 25 20.62 -1.68 -2.97
C GLU A 25 19.63 -1.69 -4.14
N ASN A 26 19.97 -2.46 -5.17
CA ASN A 26 19.14 -2.63 -6.34
C ASN A 26 17.81 -3.25 -5.87
N HIS A 27 16.84 -2.41 -5.52
CA HIS A 27 15.46 -2.84 -5.52
C HIS A 27 15.17 -3.27 -6.96
N VAL A 28 14.90 -4.55 -7.15
CA VAL A 28 14.35 -5.04 -8.40
C VAL A 28 12.95 -4.43 -8.45
N THR A 29 12.86 -3.24 -9.04
CA THR A 29 11.57 -2.62 -9.32
C THR A 29 10.95 -3.44 -10.43
N PHE A 30 10.02 -4.32 -10.07
CA PHE A 30 9.08 -4.84 -11.04
C PHE A 30 8.30 -3.65 -11.59
N ASP A 31 8.24 -3.54 -12.91
CA ASP A 31 7.34 -2.58 -13.54
C ASP A 31 5.90 -3.09 -13.33
N LEU A 32 5.26 -2.61 -12.27
CA LEU A 32 3.89 -2.99 -11.90
C LEU A 32 2.84 -2.26 -12.76
N VAL A 33 3.27 -1.30 -13.59
CA VAL A 33 2.36 -0.51 -14.41
C VAL A 33 1.72 -1.37 -15.48
N GLY A 34 0.39 -1.45 -15.43
CA GLY A 34 -0.41 -2.24 -16.38
C GLY A 34 -0.44 -3.74 -16.07
N PHE A 35 0.15 -4.19 -14.97
CA PHE A 35 -0.07 -5.53 -14.46
C PHE A 35 -1.39 -5.56 -13.67
N GLU A 36 -2.18 -6.61 -13.87
CA GLU A 36 -3.44 -6.85 -13.15
C GLU A 36 -3.22 -7.94 -12.11
N PHE A 37 -3.56 -7.62 -10.86
CA PHE A 37 -3.47 -8.50 -9.71
C PHE A 37 -4.85 -8.96 -9.32
N TYR A 38 -4.97 -10.22 -8.89
CA TYR A 38 -6.17 -10.68 -8.21
C TYR A 38 -6.01 -10.41 -6.70
N ASN A 39 -6.85 -9.54 -6.16
CA ASN A 39 -6.80 -9.13 -4.75
C ASN A 39 -8.00 -9.63 -3.98
N GLU A 40 -7.78 -10.05 -2.73
CA GLU A 40 -8.81 -10.48 -1.80
C GLU A 40 -8.74 -9.62 -0.53
N PHE A 41 -9.87 -9.10 -0.10
CA PHE A 41 -10.02 -8.37 1.16
C PHE A 41 -10.79 -9.24 2.15
N ILE A 42 -10.14 -9.61 3.24
CA ILE A 42 -10.68 -10.46 4.30
C ILE A 42 -11.11 -9.55 5.45
N PRO A 43 -12.38 -9.57 5.89
CA PRO A 43 -12.82 -8.79 7.04
C PRO A 43 -12.21 -9.35 8.31
N CYS A 44 -11.64 -8.47 9.15
CA CYS A 44 -10.99 -8.81 10.40
C CYS A 44 -11.53 -7.97 11.56
N VAL A 45 -11.69 -8.57 12.72
CA VAL A 45 -12.14 -7.92 13.95
C VAL A 45 -11.09 -8.08 15.03
N GLY A 46 -10.72 -7.00 15.70
CA GLY A 46 -9.79 -7.02 16.84
C GLY A 46 -10.41 -7.74 18.05
N GLY A 47 -9.63 -8.62 18.67
CA GLY A 47 -10.00 -9.32 19.89
C GLY A 47 -9.70 -8.51 21.16
N THR A 48 -9.80 -9.15 22.33
CA THR A 48 -9.56 -8.50 23.63
C THR A 48 -8.13 -8.07 23.86
N ASP A 49 -7.18 -8.71 23.19
CA ASP A 49 -5.74 -8.43 23.30
C ASP A 49 -5.21 -7.65 22.06
N PHE A 50 -6.12 -7.06 21.26
CA PHE A 50 -5.77 -6.26 20.11
C PHE A 50 -5.01 -5.00 20.52
N ASN A 51 -3.73 -4.96 20.21
CA ASN A 51 -2.84 -3.81 20.35
C ASN A 51 -1.64 -3.99 19.42
N GLN A 52 -0.90 -2.91 19.15
CA GLN A 52 0.21 -2.91 18.18
C GLN A 52 1.24 -4.02 18.44
N GLU A 53 1.69 -4.19 19.68
CA GLU A 53 2.72 -5.20 20.02
C GLU A 53 2.26 -6.63 19.70
N ASN A 54 1.02 -6.96 20.05
CA ASN A 54 0.45 -8.29 19.80
C ASN A 54 0.18 -8.52 18.31
N VAL A 55 -0.27 -7.48 17.59
CA VAL A 55 -0.44 -7.52 16.13
C VAL A 55 0.90 -7.76 15.43
N ASP A 56 1.95 -7.01 15.79
CA ASP A 56 3.29 -7.18 15.20
C ASP A 56 3.84 -8.59 15.44
N LYS A 57 3.64 -9.12 16.65
CA LYS A 57 4.02 -10.49 17.00
C LYS A 57 3.23 -11.52 16.16
N MET A 58 1.92 -11.32 16.04
CA MET A 58 1.07 -12.16 15.20
C MET A 58 1.51 -12.14 13.74
N MET A 59 1.73 -10.95 13.15
CA MET A 59 2.19 -10.83 11.77
C MET A 59 3.54 -11.51 11.54
N LYS A 60 4.47 -11.37 12.48
CA LYS A 60 5.76 -12.07 12.41
C LYS A 60 5.58 -13.59 12.49
N GLY A 61 4.71 -14.08 13.35
CA GLY A 61 4.38 -15.50 13.44
C GLY A 61 3.73 -16.02 12.15
N TRP A 62 2.81 -15.24 11.58
CA TRP A 62 2.17 -15.60 10.31
C TRP A 62 3.18 -15.74 9.16
N ARG A 63 4.16 -14.85 9.06
CA ARG A 63 5.24 -14.93 8.04
C ARG A 63 6.16 -16.15 8.20
N SER A 64 6.16 -16.80 9.37
CA SER A 64 6.93 -18.04 9.60
C SER A 64 6.18 -19.31 9.23
N LEU A 65 4.88 -19.20 8.88
CA LEU A 65 4.09 -20.33 8.40
C LEU A 65 4.43 -20.67 6.94
N ASN A 66 3.92 -21.82 6.50
CA ASN A 66 4.05 -22.23 5.09
C ASN A 66 3.06 -21.45 4.21
N ILE A 67 3.35 -20.14 4.00
CA ILE A 67 2.56 -19.31 3.09
C ILE A 67 2.90 -19.71 1.65
N SER A 68 1.92 -19.68 0.74
CA SER A 68 2.16 -19.93 -0.69
C SER A 68 3.24 -19.03 -1.27
N ASP A 69 4.08 -19.57 -2.14
CA ASP A 69 5.07 -18.79 -2.89
C ASP A 69 4.43 -17.91 -3.97
N ASP A 70 3.16 -18.17 -4.31
CA ASP A 70 2.39 -17.40 -5.30
C ASP A 70 1.75 -16.14 -4.68
N LEU A 71 1.85 -15.95 -3.34
CA LEU A 71 1.42 -14.72 -2.68
C LEU A 71 2.41 -13.59 -2.97
N LEU A 72 1.95 -12.58 -3.69
CA LEU A 72 2.75 -11.43 -4.11
C LEU A 72 2.90 -10.37 -3.02
N GLY A 73 1.91 -10.24 -2.12
CA GLY A 73 1.95 -9.30 -1.02
C GLY A 73 0.73 -9.41 -0.12
N ALA A 74 0.84 -8.84 1.09
CA ALA A 74 -0.28 -8.70 2.02
C ALA A 74 -0.20 -7.39 2.80
N TRP A 75 -1.36 -6.75 3.01
CA TRP A 75 -1.48 -5.48 3.72
C TRP A 75 -2.63 -5.53 4.72
N GLY A 76 -2.49 -4.73 5.78
CA GLY A 76 -3.50 -4.56 6.81
C GLY A 76 -4.08 -3.16 6.80
N TYR A 77 -5.38 -3.05 7.05
CA TYR A 77 -6.13 -1.80 7.07
C TYR A 77 -6.96 -1.72 8.35
N VAL A 78 -6.70 -0.70 9.16
CA VAL A 78 -7.47 -0.42 10.37
C VAL A 78 -8.24 0.89 10.16
N PRO A 79 -9.57 0.93 10.37
CA PRO A 79 -10.34 2.15 10.20
C PRO A 79 -9.72 3.34 10.94
N ALA A 80 -9.51 4.45 10.24
CA ALA A 80 -8.94 5.67 10.79
C ALA A 80 -9.99 6.69 11.25
N SER A 81 -11.28 6.37 11.07
CA SER A 81 -12.40 7.25 11.37
C SER A 81 -13.58 6.49 11.98
N ASP A 82 -14.20 7.07 13.00
CA ASP A 82 -15.45 6.57 13.60
C ASP A 82 -16.65 6.67 12.65
N THR A 83 -16.49 7.33 11.50
CA THR A 83 -17.52 7.48 10.47
C THR A 83 -17.33 6.52 9.30
N SER A 84 -16.39 5.60 9.40
CA SER A 84 -16.22 4.52 8.42
C SER A 84 -17.52 3.74 8.26
N ARG A 85 -17.84 3.33 7.04
CA ARG A 85 -18.99 2.45 6.75
C ARG A 85 -18.79 1.07 7.35
N TYR A 86 -17.54 0.67 7.49
CA TYR A 86 -17.13 -0.61 8.04
C TYR A 86 -16.48 -0.40 9.41
N ASP A 87 -16.90 -1.16 10.39
CA ASP A 87 -16.34 -1.18 11.74
C ASP A 87 -15.26 -2.26 11.93
N ASN A 88 -15.00 -3.05 10.87
CA ASN A 88 -13.95 -4.04 10.81
C ASN A 88 -12.70 -3.50 10.11
N GLY A 89 -11.56 -4.10 10.43
CA GLY A 89 -10.34 -3.98 9.62
C GLY A 89 -10.38 -4.92 8.41
N TRP A 90 -9.38 -4.77 7.54
CA TRP A 90 -9.22 -5.63 6.38
C TRP A 90 -7.81 -6.18 6.33
N TRP A 91 -7.70 -7.41 5.85
CA TRP A 91 -6.46 -8.02 5.44
C TRP A 91 -6.53 -8.25 3.94
N GLU A 92 -5.70 -7.55 3.18
CA GLU A 92 -5.59 -7.71 1.74
C GLU A 92 -4.52 -8.75 1.42
N LEU A 93 -4.82 -9.65 0.48
CA LEU A 93 -3.90 -10.57 -0.15
C LEU A 93 -3.86 -10.28 -1.65
N SER A 94 -2.67 -10.22 -2.24
CA SER A 94 -2.47 -9.99 -3.66
C SER A 94 -1.84 -11.21 -4.32
N TRP A 95 -2.41 -11.64 -5.43
CA TRP A 95 -2.03 -12.82 -6.19
C TRP A 95 -1.83 -12.48 -7.66
N GLU A 96 -1.05 -13.30 -8.39
CA GLU A 96 -0.94 -13.16 -9.83
C GLU A 96 -2.28 -13.51 -10.53
N SER A 97 -3.01 -14.48 -9.99
CA SER A 97 -4.30 -14.90 -10.52
C SER A 97 -5.25 -15.45 -9.46
N LYS A 98 -6.53 -15.52 -9.80
CA LYS A 98 -7.54 -16.22 -8.97
C LYS A 98 -7.22 -17.70 -8.78
N GLU A 99 -6.61 -18.36 -9.78
CA GLU A 99 -6.27 -19.78 -9.72
C GLU A 99 -5.20 -20.02 -8.62
N ASP A 100 -4.21 -19.14 -8.52
CA ASP A 100 -3.19 -19.19 -7.49
C ASP A 100 -3.79 -18.97 -6.09
N ALA A 101 -4.68 -17.99 -5.96
CA ALA A 101 -5.41 -17.75 -4.71
C ALA A 101 -6.23 -18.98 -4.28
N ASP A 102 -7.01 -19.55 -5.19
CA ASP A 102 -7.86 -20.73 -4.90
C ASP A 102 -7.00 -21.93 -4.48
N ALA A 103 -5.84 -22.16 -5.13
CA ALA A 103 -4.91 -23.22 -4.77
C ALA A 103 -4.30 -22.99 -3.37
N ALA A 104 -3.84 -21.77 -3.09
CA ALA A 104 -3.29 -21.41 -1.79
C ALA A 104 -4.30 -21.56 -0.65
N TRP A 105 -5.54 -21.14 -0.86
CA TRP A 105 -6.62 -21.35 0.13
C TRP A 105 -6.93 -22.82 0.36
N ALA A 106 -6.92 -23.66 -0.69
CA ALA A 106 -7.15 -25.09 -0.55
C ALA A 106 -6.07 -25.79 0.29
N GLU A 107 -4.83 -25.33 0.23
CA GLU A 107 -3.73 -25.80 1.08
C GLU A 107 -3.81 -25.25 2.50
N TRP A 108 -4.06 -23.93 2.65
CA TRP A 108 -4.12 -23.23 3.93
C TRP A 108 -5.12 -23.85 4.90
N VAL A 109 -6.33 -24.18 4.45
CA VAL A 109 -7.38 -24.75 5.32
C VAL A 109 -7.08 -26.19 5.78
N GLN A 110 -6.08 -26.85 5.18
CA GLN A 110 -5.65 -28.20 5.55
C GLN A 110 -4.36 -28.19 6.37
N ASP A 111 -3.71 -27.04 6.50
CA ASP A 111 -2.46 -26.89 7.25
C ASP A 111 -2.76 -26.83 8.76
N GLU A 112 -2.36 -27.88 9.49
CA GLU A 112 -2.59 -27.98 10.94
C GLU A 112 -1.85 -26.88 11.73
N GLU A 113 -0.66 -26.45 11.27
CA GLU A 113 0.12 -25.39 11.89
C GLU A 113 -0.56 -24.03 11.71
N ALA A 114 -1.08 -23.75 10.51
CA ALA A 114 -1.85 -22.55 10.22
C ALA A 114 -3.13 -22.48 11.06
N MET A 115 -3.86 -23.59 11.17
CA MET A 115 -5.08 -23.64 11.98
C MET A 115 -4.79 -23.48 13.48
N ALA A 116 -3.70 -24.07 13.99
CA ALA A 116 -3.26 -23.87 15.37
C ALA A 116 -2.87 -22.41 15.63
N PHE A 117 -2.14 -21.79 14.70
CA PHE A 117 -1.76 -20.38 14.77
C PHE A 117 -2.98 -19.45 14.84
N LEU A 118 -4.02 -19.68 14.03
CA LEU A 118 -5.25 -18.89 14.08
C LEU A 118 -5.94 -19.03 15.44
N ALA A 119 -6.02 -20.23 15.98
CA ALA A 119 -6.63 -20.48 17.29
C ALA A 119 -5.84 -19.83 18.45
N GLU A 120 -4.51 -19.84 18.39
CA GLU A 120 -3.64 -19.20 19.39
C GLU A 120 -3.72 -17.66 19.39
N ASN A 121 -4.08 -17.06 18.25
CA ASN A 121 -4.16 -15.62 18.07
C ASN A 121 -5.60 -15.06 18.05
N GLU A 122 -6.62 -15.88 18.36
CA GLU A 122 -8.03 -15.48 18.36
C GLU A 122 -8.30 -14.26 19.26
N SER A 123 -7.60 -14.15 20.41
CA SER A 123 -7.73 -12.98 21.30
C SER A 123 -7.08 -11.70 20.73
N VAL A 124 -6.21 -11.82 19.76
CA VAL A 124 -5.59 -10.66 19.09
C VAL A 124 -6.47 -10.19 17.93
N MET A 125 -6.77 -11.07 16.98
CA MET A 125 -7.55 -10.73 15.80
C MET A 125 -8.19 -11.97 15.19
N VAL A 126 -9.44 -11.85 14.73
CA VAL A 126 -10.15 -12.88 13.98
C VAL A 126 -10.50 -12.34 12.60
N CYS A 127 -10.10 -13.07 11.57
CA CYS A 127 -10.42 -12.76 10.18
C CYS A 127 -11.33 -13.84 9.59
N ASN A 128 -12.35 -13.45 8.82
CA ASN A 128 -13.29 -14.37 8.20
C ASN A 128 -13.01 -14.52 6.70
N GLY A 129 -12.20 -15.52 6.34
CA GLY A 129 -11.86 -15.82 4.95
C GLY A 129 -13.04 -16.28 4.08
N GLU A 130 -14.17 -16.72 4.67
CA GLU A 130 -15.38 -17.09 3.92
C GLU A 130 -16.13 -15.84 3.40
N GLU A 131 -15.98 -14.70 4.08
CA GLU A 131 -16.60 -13.41 3.70
C GLU A 131 -15.66 -12.52 2.88
N ARG A 132 -14.55 -13.07 2.37
CA ARG A 132 -13.62 -12.28 1.56
C ARG A 132 -14.27 -11.76 0.29
N ALA A 133 -13.96 -10.51 -0.04
CA ALA A 133 -14.34 -9.86 -1.30
C ALA A 133 -13.13 -9.80 -2.23
N SER A 134 -13.33 -10.06 -3.53
CA SER A 134 -12.24 -10.05 -4.51
C SER A 134 -12.40 -8.95 -5.55
N TRP A 135 -11.26 -8.49 -6.07
CA TRP A 135 -11.14 -7.39 -7.01
C TRP A 135 -9.94 -7.63 -7.93
N ASP A 136 -10.06 -7.23 -9.20
CA ASP A 136 -8.92 -7.12 -10.10
C ASP A 136 -8.27 -5.75 -9.91
N MET A 137 -7.04 -5.72 -9.40
CA MET A 137 -6.34 -4.49 -9.04
C MET A 137 -5.25 -4.17 -10.05
N SER A 138 -5.11 -2.91 -10.42
CA SER A 138 -4.05 -2.45 -11.32
C SER A 138 -3.47 -1.11 -10.89
N PHE A 139 -2.14 -0.97 -11.05
CA PHE A 139 -1.45 0.30 -10.96
C PHE A 139 -1.29 0.92 -12.36
N HIS A 140 -1.56 2.20 -12.47
CA HIS A 140 -1.43 2.97 -13.72
C HIS A 140 -0.31 3.99 -13.70
N ARG A 141 0.54 3.93 -12.67
CA ARG A 141 1.74 4.72 -12.46
C ARG A 141 2.71 3.94 -11.59
N ASP A 142 4.02 4.16 -11.79
CA ASP A 142 5.05 3.61 -10.91
C ASP A 142 4.75 4.02 -9.46
N VAL A 143 4.61 3.01 -8.60
CA VAL A 143 4.22 3.16 -7.18
C VAL A 143 5.24 3.96 -6.36
N TYR A 144 6.49 4.02 -6.82
CA TYR A 144 7.57 4.77 -6.19
C TYR A 144 7.90 6.10 -6.87
N SER A 145 7.06 6.55 -7.83
CA SER A 145 7.30 7.77 -8.60
C SER A 145 7.35 9.05 -7.75
N PHE A 146 6.78 9.04 -6.55
CA PHE A 146 6.81 10.16 -5.60
C PHE A 146 7.80 9.97 -4.46
N GLY A 147 8.29 8.77 -4.23
CA GLY A 147 9.24 8.43 -3.19
C GLY A 147 9.03 7.02 -2.65
N PRO A 148 9.96 6.53 -1.84
CA PRO A 148 9.85 5.22 -1.21
C PRO A 148 8.73 5.21 -0.15
N MET A 149 8.22 4.02 0.16
CA MET A 149 7.39 3.79 1.32
C MET A 149 8.14 4.15 2.62
N THR A 150 7.40 4.35 3.71
CA THR A 150 7.98 4.56 5.04
C THR A 150 8.85 3.38 5.47
N GLU A 151 9.88 3.65 6.31
CA GLU A 151 10.81 2.60 6.78
C GLU A 151 10.11 1.51 7.61
N ASP A 152 9.02 1.86 8.30
CA ASP A 152 8.22 0.93 9.12
C ASP A 152 7.06 0.29 8.35
N GLY A 153 7.00 0.46 7.03
CA GLY A 153 5.96 -0.09 6.16
C GLY A 153 4.55 0.45 6.42
N SER A 154 4.42 1.51 7.24
CA SER A 154 3.13 2.15 7.49
C SER A 154 2.75 3.10 6.36
N PHE A 155 1.46 3.27 6.09
CA PHE A 155 0.91 4.23 5.15
C PHE A 155 -0.54 4.56 5.48
N PHE A 156 -1.08 5.60 4.85
CA PHE A 156 -2.47 6.00 5.01
C PHE A 156 -3.24 5.76 3.72
N THR A 157 -4.42 5.16 3.82
CA THR A 157 -5.22 4.77 2.65
C THR A 157 -6.57 5.47 2.63
N GLU A 158 -6.96 5.90 1.43
CA GLU A 158 -8.30 6.35 1.09
C GLU A 158 -8.88 5.44 0.00
N PHE A 159 -9.97 4.74 0.27
CA PHE A 159 -10.70 3.97 -0.73
C PHE A 159 -12.01 4.66 -1.12
N PHE A 160 -12.10 5.10 -2.36
CA PHE A 160 -13.29 5.76 -2.91
C PHE A 160 -14.14 4.75 -3.68
N PRO A 161 -15.38 4.46 -3.26
CA PRO A 161 -16.33 3.70 -4.08
C PRO A 161 -16.80 4.55 -5.26
N CYS A 162 -16.59 4.09 -6.47
CA CYS A 162 -16.90 4.83 -7.70
C CYS A 162 -17.86 4.05 -8.59
N LYS A 163 -18.79 4.76 -9.23
CA LYS A 163 -19.67 4.24 -10.27
C LYS A 163 -19.48 5.01 -11.57
N TYR A 164 -19.47 4.30 -12.68
CA TYR A 164 -19.44 4.95 -13.97
C TYR A 164 -20.71 5.78 -14.20
N ASN A 165 -20.56 6.96 -14.77
CA ASN A 165 -21.68 7.77 -15.21
C ASN A 165 -22.35 7.12 -16.43
N ASP A 166 -23.59 7.52 -16.74
CA ASP A 166 -24.37 6.97 -17.86
C ASP A 166 -23.57 6.95 -19.17
N GLY A 167 -23.42 5.76 -19.73
CA GLY A 167 -22.72 5.52 -21.00
C GLY A 167 -21.18 5.59 -20.90
N LYS A 168 -20.63 5.59 -19.71
CA LYS A 168 -19.20 5.55 -19.43
C LYS A 168 -18.73 4.14 -19.05
N SER A 169 -17.45 3.89 -19.22
CA SER A 169 -16.81 2.58 -19.05
C SER A 169 -15.38 2.70 -18.52
N SER A 170 -14.72 1.56 -18.34
CA SER A 170 -13.30 1.49 -18.02
C SER A 170 -12.41 2.15 -19.07
N ASP A 171 -12.78 2.12 -20.37
CA ASP A 171 -12.01 2.80 -21.42
C ASP A 171 -12.01 4.32 -21.22
N ASP A 172 -13.17 4.92 -20.86
CA ASP A 172 -13.24 6.36 -20.52
C ASP A 172 -12.43 6.68 -19.27
N LEU A 173 -12.40 5.74 -18.31
CA LEU A 173 -11.59 5.89 -17.09
C LEU A 173 -10.09 5.94 -17.43
N MET A 174 -9.62 5.08 -18.36
CA MET A 174 -8.21 5.10 -18.79
C MET A 174 -7.82 6.44 -19.44
N GLU A 175 -8.70 7.06 -20.22
CA GLU A 175 -8.47 8.39 -20.77
C GLU A 175 -8.36 9.45 -19.65
N SER A 176 -9.20 9.35 -18.62
CA SER A 176 -9.17 10.25 -17.46
C SER A 176 -7.93 10.02 -16.60
N ILE A 177 -7.49 8.77 -16.43
CA ILE A 177 -6.25 8.40 -15.72
C ILE A 177 -5.01 8.97 -16.44
N ALA A 178 -5.00 8.99 -17.77
CA ALA A 178 -3.90 9.62 -18.52
C ALA A 178 -3.77 11.12 -18.21
N LEU A 179 -4.90 11.83 -18.06
CA LEU A 179 -4.91 13.24 -17.64
C LEU A 179 -4.50 13.42 -16.17
N TYR A 180 -4.91 12.49 -15.31
CA TYR A 180 -4.51 12.45 -13.90
C TYR A 180 -3.00 12.26 -13.77
N ASN A 181 -2.41 11.29 -14.47
CA ASN A 181 -0.97 11.08 -14.49
C ASN A 181 -0.21 12.31 -14.98
N LYS A 182 -0.73 12.97 -16.03
CA LYS A 182 -0.13 14.20 -16.52
C LYS A 182 -0.19 15.34 -15.50
N TRP A 183 -1.25 15.42 -14.70
CA TRP A 183 -1.32 16.37 -13.58
C TRP A 183 -0.31 16.01 -12.49
N LEU A 184 -0.21 14.74 -12.11
CA LEU A 184 0.79 14.26 -11.16
C LEU A 184 2.23 14.56 -11.59
N ASP A 185 2.55 14.49 -12.89
CA ASP A 185 3.88 14.84 -13.44
C ASP A 185 4.25 16.32 -13.24
N GLY A 186 3.28 17.16 -12.98
CA GLY A 186 3.47 18.57 -12.66
C GLY A 186 3.65 18.87 -11.17
N LEU A 187 3.55 17.88 -10.30
CA LEU A 187 3.73 18.06 -8.86
C LEU A 187 5.15 17.74 -8.42
N ASP A 188 5.60 18.39 -7.35
CA ASP A 188 6.85 18.02 -6.70
C ASP A 188 6.68 16.69 -5.95
N ALA A 189 7.65 15.78 -6.12
CA ALA A 189 7.69 14.52 -5.38
C ALA A 189 8.09 14.78 -3.93
N ASN A 190 7.16 14.59 -3.00
CA ASN A 190 7.33 14.86 -1.57
C ASN A 190 6.80 13.69 -0.72
N GLY A 191 7.56 12.61 -0.65
CA GLY A 191 7.17 11.43 0.12
C GLY A 191 6.39 10.40 -0.71
N PHE A 192 5.94 9.34 -0.05
CA PHE A 192 5.24 8.24 -0.71
C PHE A 192 3.83 8.63 -1.14
N TYR A 193 3.54 8.38 -2.41
CA TYR A 193 2.19 8.39 -2.96
C TYR A 193 2.06 7.39 -4.10
N ALA A 194 1.05 6.54 -4.02
CA ALA A 194 0.63 5.64 -5.09
C ALA A 194 -0.89 5.63 -5.21
N TYR A 195 -1.42 5.16 -6.31
CA TYR A 195 -2.85 4.88 -6.45
C TYR A 195 -3.06 3.61 -7.26
N GLY A 196 -4.18 2.94 -6.98
CA GLY A 196 -4.61 1.74 -7.70
C GLY A 196 -6.10 1.74 -7.98
N ILE A 197 -6.49 1.01 -9.01
CA ILE A 197 -7.89 0.79 -9.39
C ILE A 197 -8.22 -0.66 -9.09
N TYR A 198 -9.26 -0.87 -8.29
CA TYR A 198 -9.80 -2.17 -7.96
C TYR A 198 -11.11 -2.34 -8.72
N ALA A 199 -11.07 -3.05 -9.83
CA ALA A 199 -12.23 -3.32 -10.68
C ALA A 199 -13.04 -4.49 -10.12
N GLY A 200 -14.34 -4.34 -10.01
CA GLY A 200 -15.26 -5.40 -9.59
C GLY A 200 -15.75 -6.23 -10.77
N ASP A 201 -16.29 -7.39 -10.48
CA ASP A 201 -16.93 -8.29 -11.44
C ASP A 201 -18.36 -7.84 -11.87
N GLY A 202 -18.77 -6.64 -11.44
CA GLY A 202 -20.09 -6.08 -11.70
C GLY A 202 -21.20 -6.58 -10.77
N THR A 203 -20.89 -7.39 -9.78
CA THR A 203 -21.88 -7.87 -8.79
C THR A 203 -22.00 -6.95 -7.57
N ASN A 204 -21.05 -6.05 -7.37
CA ASN A 204 -21.06 -5.13 -6.24
C ASN A 204 -22.03 -3.97 -6.48
N GLU A 205 -23.07 -3.86 -5.63
CA GLU A 205 -24.07 -2.80 -5.75
C GLU A 205 -23.54 -1.41 -5.35
N LEU A 206 -22.45 -1.35 -4.58
CA LEU A 206 -21.91 -0.10 -4.06
C LEU A 206 -21.02 0.61 -5.07
N ALA A 207 -20.19 -0.12 -5.81
CA ALA A 207 -19.16 0.42 -6.69
C ALA A 207 -18.96 -0.46 -7.92
N ASP A 208 -18.73 0.16 -9.08
CA ASP A 208 -18.23 -0.52 -10.26
C ASP A 208 -16.71 -0.73 -10.15
N PHE A 209 -16.04 0.21 -9.46
CA PHE A 209 -14.63 0.08 -9.08
C PHE A 209 -14.35 0.89 -7.81
N TRP A 210 -13.26 0.54 -7.12
CA TRP A 210 -12.71 1.37 -6.05
C TRP A 210 -11.43 2.04 -6.53
N TRP A 211 -11.29 3.33 -6.20
CA TRP A 211 -10.05 4.07 -6.38
C TRP A 211 -9.33 4.11 -5.03
N GLY A 212 -8.17 3.46 -4.94
CA GLY A 212 -7.32 3.48 -3.76
C GLY A 212 -6.22 4.53 -3.90
N ASN A 213 -6.13 5.45 -2.95
CA ASN A 213 -4.96 6.31 -2.77
C ASN A 213 -4.15 5.82 -1.56
N PHE A 214 -2.85 5.74 -1.73
CA PHE A 214 -1.90 5.32 -0.70
C PHE A 214 -0.92 6.47 -0.45
N HIS A 215 -0.95 7.03 0.74
CA HIS A 215 -0.17 8.20 1.15
C HIS A 215 0.82 7.82 2.25
N GLU A 216 1.91 8.56 2.39
CA GLU A 216 2.85 8.38 3.50
C GLU A 216 2.15 8.46 4.86
N ASN A 217 1.22 9.41 5.02
CA ASN A 217 0.40 9.61 6.23
C ASN A 217 -0.83 10.47 5.92
N SER A 218 -1.68 10.70 6.93
CA SER A 218 -2.92 11.50 6.79
C SER A 218 -2.66 12.98 6.44
N ASP A 219 -1.53 13.56 6.86
CA ASP A 219 -1.18 14.95 6.54
C ASP A 219 -0.80 15.08 5.06
N SER A 220 -0.08 14.09 4.50
CA SER A 220 0.22 14.04 3.07
C SER A 220 -1.04 13.82 2.24
N ALA A 221 -1.99 13.00 2.72
CA ALA A 221 -3.32 12.86 2.08
C ALA A 221 -4.07 14.19 2.03
N ALA A 222 -4.15 14.91 3.13
CA ALA A 222 -4.79 16.23 3.20
C ALA A 222 -4.10 17.25 2.26
N THR A 223 -2.78 17.22 2.18
CA THR A 223 -2.00 18.07 1.27
C THR A 223 -2.27 17.73 -0.20
N GLY A 224 -2.27 16.44 -0.53
CA GLY A 224 -2.61 15.95 -1.87
C GLY A 224 -4.02 16.36 -2.29
N GLN A 225 -5.00 16.21 -1.39
CA GLN A 225 -6.37 16.64 -1.63
C GLN A 225 -6.49 18.16 -1.86
N ALA A 226 -5.77 18.98 -1.09
CA ALA A 226 -5.75 20.43 -1.30
C ALA A 226 -5.17 20.78 -2.68
N SER A 227 -4.05 20.16 -3.07
CA SER A 227 -3.43 20.33 -4.39
C SER A 227 -4.37 19.92 -5.52
N TRP A 228 -5.09 18.79 -5.34
CA TRP A 228 -6.08 18.30 -6.29
C TRP A 228 -7.20 19.30 -6.51
N LEU A 229 -7.75 19.86 -5.43
CA LEU A 229 -8.83 20.84 -5.50
C LEU A 229 -8.38 22.16 -6.15
N GLU A 230 -7.15 22.57 -5.90
CA GLU A 230 -6.60 23.84 -6.43
C GLU A 230 -6.13 23.71 -7.88
N THR A 231 -5.42 22.65 -8.23
CA THR A 231 -4.68 22.53 -9.50
C THR A 231 -5.13 21.38 -10.40
N GLY A 232 -5.98 20.43 -9.93
CA GLY A 232 -6.44 19.25 -10.67
C GLY A 232 -7.23 19.55 -11.95
N GLY A 233 -7.88 20.71 -12.03
CA GLY A 233 -8.45 21.36 -13.22
C GLY A 233 -9.05 20.39 -14.25
N GLN A 234 -8.35 20.18 -15.37
CA GLN A 234 -8.80 19.35 -16.48
C GLN A 234 -8.89 17.86 -16.10
N ALA A 235 -7.95 17.33 -15.31
CA ALA A 235 -7.95 15.94 -14.88
C ALA A 235 -9.18 15.66 -14.00
N ARG A 236 -9.48 16.59 -13.07
CA ARG A 236 -10.66 16.48 -12.20
C ARG A 236 -11.95 16.51 -13.02
N ALA A 237 -12.08 17.47 -13.94
CA ALA A 237 -13.28 17.56 -14.79
C ALA A 237 -13.48 16.30 -15.64
N SER A 238 -12.40 15.65 -16.10
CA SER A 238 -12.47 14.41 -16.86
C SER A 238 -12.93 13.24 -15.96
N LEU A 239 -12.35 13.08 -14.77
CA LEU A 239 -12.77 12.03 -13.84
C LEU A 239 -14.22 12.23 -13.39
N GLU A 240 -14.65 13.44 -13.04
CA GLU A 240 -16.03 13.76 -12.67
C GLU A 240 -17.03 13.51 -13.82
N ALA A 241 -16.60 13.68 -15.08
CA ALA A 241 -17.42 13.34 -16.25
C ALA A 241 -17.50 11.83 -16.51
N THR A 242 -16.53 11.05 -16.04
CA THR A 242 -16.43 9.60 -16.25
C THR A 242 -17.11 8.81 -15.15
N ALA A 243 -16.90 9.20 -13.90
CA ALA A 243 -17.43 8.48 -12.74
C ALA A 243 -17.83 9.41 -11.61
N THR A 244 -18.79 8.94 -10.81
CA THR A 244 -19.16 9.56 -9.55
C THR A 244 -18.63 8.70 -8.41
N CYS A 245 -17.73 9.26 -7.60
CA CYS A 245 -17.18 8.59 -6.44
C CYS A 245 -17.86 9.09 -5.14
N GLY A 246 -18.05 8.16 -4.22
CA GLY A 246 -18.59 8.45 -2.89
C GLY A 246 -17.54 9.03 -1.93
N VAL A 247 -17.93 9.15 -0.66
CA VAL A 247 -17.01 9.52 0.43
C VAL A 247 -16.00 8.38 0.63
N PRO A 248 -14.69 8.67 0.76
CA PRO A 248 -13.71 7.63 0.96
C PRO A 248 -13.84 6.95 2.32
N GLU A 249 -13.52 5.67 2.34
CA GLU A 249 -13.19 4.95 3.56
C GLU A 249 -11.71 5.18 3.88
N LEU A 250 -11.41 5.55 5.12
CA LEU A 250 -10.08 5.95 5.57
C LEU A 250 -9.46 4.90 6.48
N TYR A 251 -8.19 4.54 6.21
CA TYR A 251 -7.49 3.52 6.97
C TYR A 251 -6.06 3.94 7.33
N ASN A 252 -5.66 3.58 8.55
CA ASN A 252 -4.26 3.42 8.90
C ASN A 252 -3.84 2.04 8.42
N SER A 253 -2.81 1.98 7.61
CA SER A 253 -2.45 0.79 6.84
C SER A 253 -1.00 0.40 7.07
N GLY A 254 -0.66 -0.86 6.80
CA GLY A 254 0.71 -1.33 6.92
C GLY A 254 0.96 -2.60 6.12
N VAL A 255 2.24 -2.80 5.78
CA VAL A 255 2.72 -4.01 5.13
C VAL A 255 2.69 -5.18 6.11
N ILE A 256 2.01 -6.25 5.74
CA ILE A 256 2.05 -7.53 6.47
C ILE A 256 3.10 -8.44 5.85
N TYR A 257 3.14 -8.51 4.52
CA TYR A 257 4.06 -9.35 3.78
C TYR A 257 4.45 -8.67 2.46
N ASP A 258 5.73 -8.66 2.17
CA ASP A 258 6.31 -8.28 0.88
C ASP A 258 7.59 -9.10 0.67
N PRO A 259 7.63 -10.00 -0.32
CA PRO A 259 8.79 -10.87 -0.54
C PRO A 259 10.04 -10.10 -0.98
N SER A 260 9.91 -8.86 -1.46
CA SER A 260 11.02 -8.01 -1.88
C SER A 260 11.68 -7.26 -0.72
N ILE A 261 11.00 -7.16 0.43
CA ILE A 261 11.48 -6.46 1.62
C ILE A 261 11.87 -7.48 2.70
N PRO A 262 13.18 -7.62 3.05
CA PRO A 262 13.64 -8.67 3.97
C PRO A 262 12.92 -8.68 5.32
N GLU A 263 12.52 -7.53 5.84
CA GLU A 263 11.80 -7.39 7.11
C GLU A 263 10.39 -7.95 7.06
N TYR A 264 9.75 -7.90 5.89
CA TYR A 264 8.36 -8.35 5.66
C TYR A 264 8.27 -9.65 4.86
N SER A 265 9.41 -10.26 4.49
CA SER A 265 9.45 -11.55 3.79
C SER A 265 9.22 -12.74 4.73
N LYS A 266 9.13 -13.93 4.17
CA LYS A 266 9.12 -15.19 4.93
C LYS A 266 10.36 -15.30 5.82
N SER A 267 10.20 -15.74 7.05
CA SER A 267 11.28 -15.87 8.03
C SER A 267 11.81 -17.33 8.14
#